data_7302839480ecd9ba3a1362b512ab6ffd
#
_entry.id   7302839480ecd9ba3a1362b512ab6ffd
#
_cell.length_a   1.000
_cell.length_b   1.000
_cell.length_c   1.000
_cell.angle_alpha   90.00
_cell.angle_beta   90.00
_cell.angle_gamma   90.00
#
_symmetry.space_group_name_H-M   'P 1'
#
loop_
_entity.id
_entity.type
_entity.pdbx_description
1 polymer ?
#
loop_
_entity_poly.entity_id
_entity_poly.type
_entity_poly.pdbx_seq_one_letter_code
_entity_poly.pdbx_strand_id
1 'polypeptide(L)'
;MQKEHTVPESGTSEHTIDAGKREAGHFLLVCSDCQATDRQILGIDAARVISHRNLGGLVQPTDISCIATLETGVNVLGVEKIVVCGHYDCPAVSTAFGGQRSGIAGNWLLDVERTAAKYRQQLGTVENTPDRLRALCELNTIEQANRICSFGFVQNAWASGQPLAVTAVIFDNVSGRPIDLGFTVSSANEIDEHLIEAVSRVAIDRSSAR
;
A
#
# COMPACT_ATOMS: atom_id res chain seq x y z
N MET A 1 -54.70 23.73 25.10
CA MET A 1 -53.66 23.04 25.89
C MET A 1 -52.62 22.53 24.88
N GLN A 2 -51.65 23.37 24.54
CA GLN A 2 -50.51 23.01 23.66
C GLN A 2 -49.43 22.40 24.52
N LYS A 3 -49.01 21.18 24.18
CA LYS A 3 -47.85 20.56 24.83
C LYS A 3 -46.61 21.06 24.12
N GLU A 4 -45.79 21.81 24.82
CA GLU A 4 -44.44 22.18 24.43
C GLU A 4 -43.59 20.91 24.37
N HIS A 5 -43.07 20.60 23.17
CA HIS A 5 -42.00 19.64 23.01
C HIS A 5 -40.65 20.34 23.28
N THR A 6 -40.13 20.13 24.45
CA THR A 6 -38.73 20.45 24.75
C THR A 6 -37.82 19.46 24.06
N VAL A 7 -37.03 19.95 23.09
CA VAL A 7 -35.91 19.23 22.49
C VAL A 7 -34.80 19.16 23.54
N PRO A 8 -34.25 17.98 23.86
CA PRO A 8 -33.11 17.92 24.79
C PRO A 8 -31.87 18.56 24.11
N GLU A 9 -31.20 19.45 24.86
CA GLU A 9 -29.92 20.02 24.47
C GLU A 9 -28.94 18.91 24.13
N SER A 10 -28.42 18.94 22.90
CA SER A 10 -27.35 18.07 22.42
C SER A 10 -26.09 18.42 23.20
N GLY A 11 -25.79 17.66 24.24
CA GLY A 11 -24.45 17.61 24.78
C GLY A 11 -23.48 17.24 23.68
N THR A 12 -22.59 18.13 23.31
CA THR A 12 -21.44 17.85 22.50
C THR A 12 -20.57 16.86 23.26
N SER A 13 -20.83 15.57 23.11
CA SER A 13 -19.84 14.58 23.47
C SER A 13 -18.70 14.75 22.48
N GLU A 14 -17.61 15.37 22.89
CA GLU A 14 -16.34 15.21 22.24
C GLU A 14 -16.08 13.72 22.16
N HIS A 15 -16.38 13.11 21.02
CA HIS A 15 -15.88 11.78 20.69
C HIS A 15 -14.38 11.93 20.42
N THR A 16 -13.64 12.13 21.48
CA THR A 16 -12.21 11.79 21.47
C THR A 16 -12.18 10.30 21.19
N ILE A 17 -11.67 9.94 19.99
CA ILE A 17 -11.26 8.57 19.73
C ILE A 17 -10.25 8.30 20.84
N ASP A 18 -10.66 7.51 21.83
CA ASP A 18 -9.76 7.07 22.89
C ASP A 18 -8.74 6.13 22.21
N ALA A 19 -7.68 6.73 21.68
CA ALA A 19 -6.50 6.03 21.18
C ALA A 19 -5.75 5.33 22.35
N GLY A 20 -6.31 5.41 23.56
CA GLY A 20 -5.78 4.80 24.76
C GLY A 20 -5.65 3.31 24.61
N LYS A 21 -4.45 2.87 24.19
CA LYS A 21 -3.89 1.52 24.25
C LYS A 21 -4.02 0.61 23.04
N ARG A 22 -4.39 1.07 21.84
CA ARG A 22 -4.11 0.27 20.66
C ARG A 22 -2.67 0.52 20.22
N GLU A 23 -1.74 -0.28 20.69
CA GLU A 23 -0.38 -0.32 20.16
C GLU A 23 -0.39 -0.96 18.77
N ALA A 24 -0.83 -0.21 17.76
CA ALA A 24 -0.72 -0.64 16.39
C ALA A 24 0.74 -0.46 15.95
N GLY A 25 1.50 -1.54 15.91
CA GLY A 25 2.89 -1.48 15.43
C GLY A 25 3.02 -1.36 13.93
N HIS A 26 1.96 -1.72 13.16
CA HIS A 26 2.02 -1.81 11.71
C HIS A 26 0.80 -1.19 11.03
N PHE A 27 1.07 -0.52 9.91
CA PHE A 27 0.06 -0.19 8.91
C PHE A 27 0.22 -1.14 7.71
N LEU A 28 -0.89 -1.68 7.20
CA LEU A 28 -0.90 -2.54 6.02
C LEU A 28 -1.80 -1.97 4.94
N LEU A 29 -1.23 -1.65 3.78
CA LEU A 29 -1.97 -1.39 2.54
C LEU A 29 -1.94 -2.64 1.67
N VAL A 30 -3.10 -3.12 1.24
CA VAL A 30 -3.19 -4.33 0.42
C VAL A 30 -4.36 -4.25 -0.58
N CYS A 31 -4.24 -4.96 -1.69
CA CYS A 31 -5.32 -5.03 -2.68
C CYS A 31 -6.59 -5.67 -2.09
N SER A 32 -7.76 -5.11 -2.42
CA SER A 32 -9.06 -5.66 -2.00
C SER A 32 -9.31 -7.09 -2.48
N ASP A 33 -8.68 -7.50 -3.60
CA ASP A 33 -8.78 -8.85 -4.16
C ASP A 33 -7.81 -9.85 -3.50
N CYS A 34 -6.83 -9.37 -2.75
CA CYS A 34 -5.91 -10.25 -2.03
C CYS A 34 -6.65 -11.01 -0.92
N GLN A 35 -6.68 -12.33 -1.02
CA GLN A 35 -7.38 -13.17 -0.05
C GLN A 35 -6.57 -13.46 1.21
N ALA A 36 -5.28 -13.11 1.23
CA ALA A 36 -4.45 -13.26 2.40
C ALA A 36 -4.94 -12.37 3.55
N THR A 37 -4.99 -12.93 4.74
CA THR A 37 -5.25 -12.20 5.97
C THR A 37 -4.04 -11.37 6.36
N ASP A 38 -4.25 -10.30 7.14
CA ASP A 38 -3.17 -9.47 7.66
C ASP A 38 -2.13 -10.29 8.43
N ARG A 39 -2.59 -11.33 9.15
CA ARG A 39 -1.72 -12.27 9.86
C ARG A 39 -0.87 -13.13 8.92
N GLN A 40 -1.41 -13.57 7.79
CA GLN A 40 -0.64 -14.33 6.81
C GLN A 40 0.43 -13.48 6.13
N ILE A 41 0.14 -12.19 5.92
CA ILE A 41 1.08 -11.25 5.29
C ILE A 41 2.18 -10.83 6.28
N LEU A 42 1.81 -10.49 7.52
CA LEU A 42 2.72 -9.86 8.47
C LEU A 42 3.30 -10.80 9.51
N GLY A 43 2.68 -11.96 9.73
CA GLY A 43 3.08 -12.92 10.78
C GLY A 43 2.78 -12.46 12.20
N ILE A 44 2.02 -11.37 12.39
CA ILE A 44 1.68 -10.78 13.69
C ILE A 44 0.18 -10.82 13.98
N ASP A 45 -0.21 -10.50 15.22
CA ASP A 45 -1.61 -10.40 15.61
C ASP A 45 -2.29 -9.22 14.89
N ALA A 46 -3.47 -9.47 14.34
CA ALA A 46 -4.29 -8.44 13.66
C ALA A 46 -4.67 -7.27 14.59
N ALA A 47 -4.72 -7.48 15.90
CA ALA A 47 -4.95 -6.41 16.88
C ALA A 47 -3.86 -5.31 16.84
N ARG A 48 -2.66 -5.65 16.36
CA ARG A 48 -1.52 -4.74 16.23
C ARG A 48 -1.40 -4.12 14.83
N VAL A 49 -2.38 -4.33 13.97
CA VAL A 49 -2.36 -3.86 12.57
C VAL A 49 -3.51 -2.91 12.33
N ILE A 50 -3.22 -1.74 11.77
CA ILE A 50 -4.22 -0.92 11.08
C ILE A 50 -4.10 -1.20 9.60
N SER A 51 -5.18 -1.60 8.92
CA SER A 51 -5.12 -1.96 7.51
C SER A 51 -6.07 -1.14 6.66
N HIS A 52 -5.66 -0.90 5.43
CA HIS A 52 -6.49 -0.31 4.38
C HIS A 52 -6.46 -1.21 3.15
N ARG A 53 -7.64 -1.41 2.53
CA ARG A 53 -7.78 -2.25 1.33
C ARG A 53 -8.47 -1.46 0.23
N ASN A 54 -7.82 -1.38 -0.94
CA ASN A 54 -8.43 -0.81 -2.14
C ASN A 54 -8.00 -1.62 -3.38
N LEU A 55 -8.68 -1.39 -4.50
CA LEU A 55 -8.41 -2.11 -5.73
C LEU A 55 -7.00 -1.80 -6.26
N GLY A 56 -6.17 -2.84 -6.37
CA GLY A 56 -4.78 -2.72 -6.82
C GLY A 56 -3.78 -2.28 -5.75
N GLY A 57 -4.21 -2.05 -4.49
CA GLY A 57 -3.34 -1.57 -3.41
C GLY A 57 -2.73 -0.21 -3.71
N LEU A 58 -3.51 0.71 -4.30
CA LEU A 58 -3.03 1.98 -4.83
C LEU A 58 -3.04 3.11 -3.79
N VAL A 59 -2.03 3.95 -3.86
CA VAL A 59 -1.91 5.18 -3.07
C VAL A 59 -2.17 6.37 -3.98
N GLN A 60 -3.43 6.79 -4.07
CA GLN A 60 -3.82 7.93 -4.91
C GLN A 60 -4.03 9.18 -4.04
N PRO A 61 -3.53 10.36 -4.46
CA PRO A 61 -3.74 11.61 -3.72
C PRO A 61 -5.22 11.99 -3.53
N THR A 62 -6.10 11.42 -4.35
CA THR A 62 -7.55 11.64 -4.28
C THR A 62 -8.28 10.63 -3.39
N ASP A 63 -7.61 9.55 -2.96
CA ASP A 63 -8.16 8.58 -2.01
C ASP A 63 -7.97 9.08 -0.58
N ILE A 64 -8.83 10.00 -0.18
CA ILE A 64 -8.81 10.61 1.16
C ILE A 64 -8.93 9.53 2.25
N SER A 65 -9.66 8.43 2.01
CA SER A 65 -9.80 7.35 2.98
C SER A 65 -8.46 6.65 3.25
N CYS A 66 -7.71 6.34 2.20
CA CYS A 66 -6.38 5.75 2.34
C CYS A 66 -5.43 6.71 3.07
N ILE A 67 -5.39 7.98 2.63
CA ILE A 67 -4.48 8.97 3.20
C ILE A 67 -4.79 9.25 4.66
N ALA A 68 -6.07 9.44 5.03
CA ALA A 68 -6.48 9.69 6.41
C ALA A 68 -6.16 8.49 7.32
N THR A 69 -6.32 7.25 6.82
CA THR A 69 -5.97 6.05 7.59
C THR A 69 -4.47 5.94 7.78
N LEU A 70 -3.67 6.23 6.73
CA LEU A 70 -2.20 6.29 6.81
C LEU A 70 -1.73 7.34 7.80
N GLU A 71 -2.24 8.57 7.68
CA GLU A 71 -1.88 9.67 8.57
C GLU A 71 -2.23 9.36 10.03
N THR A 72 -3.41 8.79 10.28
CA THR A 72 -3.82 8.32 11.60
C THR A 72 -2.85 7.26 12.14
N GLY A 73 -2.46 6.32 11.29
CA GLY A 73 -1.46 5.31 11.66
C GLY A 73 -0.14 5.92 12.11
N VAL A 74 0.38 6.87 11.35
CA VAL A 74 1.68 7.51 11.62
C VAL A 74 1.59 8.49 12.79
N ASN A 75 0.65 9.45 12.74
CA ASN A 75 0.64 10.59 13.67
C ASN A 75 -0.07 10.29 14.99
N VAL A 76 -1.06 9.37 15.00
CA VAL A 76 -1.89 9.10 16.19
C VAL A 76 -1.52 7.78 16.84
N LEU A 77 -1.38 6.70 16.03
CA LEU A 77 -1.11 5.37 16.55
C LEU A 77 0.39 5.07 16.66
N GLY A 78 1.25 5.91 16.07
CA GLY A 78 2.69 5.76 16.16
C GLY A 78 3.20 4.45 15.55
N VAL A 79 2.64 4.02 14.40
CA VAL A 79 3.11 2.79 13.75
C VAL A 79 4.59 2.90 13.41
N GLU A 80 5.32 1.81 13.64
CA GLU A 80 6.76 1.73 13.36
C GLU A 80 7.03 1.20 11.94
N LYS A 81 6.02 0.59 11.31
CA LYS A 81 6.18 0.01 9.97
C LYS A 81 4.94 0.19 9.12
N ILE A 82 5.13 0.70 7.91
CA ILE A 82 4.14 0.70 6.83
C ILE A 82 4.53 -0.38 5.84
N VAL A 83 3.61 -1.33 5.60
CA VAL A 83 3.79 -2.41 4.63
C VAL A 83 2.82 -2.22 3.48
N VAL A 84 3.35 -2.08 2.28
CA VAL A 84 2.56 -2.15 1.05
C VAL A 84 2.67 -3.57 0.51
N CYS A 85 1.54 -4.26 0.44
CA CYS A 85 1.49 -5.64 0.01
C CYS A 85 0.72 -5.79 -1.30
N GLY A 86 1.43 -6.06 -2.39
CA GLY A 86 0.85 -6.56 -3.63
C GLY A 86 0.57 -8.06 -3.55
N HIS A 87 -0.02 -8.60 -4.60
CA HIS A 87 -0.13 -10.06 -4.75
C HIS A 87 0.02 -10.45 -6.23
N TYR A 88 0.52 -11.64 -6.48
CA TYR A 88 0.55 -12.17 -7.82
C TYR A 88 -0.86 -12.51 -8.31
N ASP A 89 -1.01 -12.59 -9.64
CA ASP A 89 -2.28 -12.85 -10.33
C ASP A 89 -3.39 -11.85 -9.99
N CYS A 90 -3.01 -10.60 -9.69
CA CYS A 90 -3.93 -9.53 -9.36
C CYS A 90 -4.81 -9.15 -10.57
N PRO A 91 -6.15 -9.31 -10.50
CA PRO A 91 -7.04 -8.95 -11.60
C PRO A 91 -6.99 -7.46 -11.94
N ALA A 92 -6.77 -6.60 -10.94
CA ALA A 92 -6.62 -5.16 -11.15
C ALA A 92 -5.42 -4.84 -12.04
N VAL A 93 -4.26 -5.48 -11.77
CA VAL A 93 -3.04 -5.29 -12.56
C VAL A 93 -3.20 -5.86 -13.96
N SER A 94 -3.79 -7.06 -14.11
CA SER A 94 -4.00 -7.67 -15.42
C SER A 94 -4.98 -6.87 -16.30
N THR A 95 -6.05 -6.33 -15.71
CA THR A 95 -7.02 -5.45 -16.40
C THR A 95 -6.35 -4.19 -16.93
N ALA A 96 -5.55 -3.52 -16.09
CA ALA A 96 -4.80 -2.33 -16.49
C ALA A 96 -3.78 -2.63 -17.59
N PHE A 97 -3.04 -3.74 -17.46
CA PHE A 97 -2.07 -4.17 -18.47
C PHE A 97 -2.71 -4.47 -19.82
N GLY A 98 -3.90 -5.07 -19.83
CA GLY A 98 -4.68 -5.37 -21.03
C GLY A 98 -5.33 -4.14 -21.68
N GLY A 99 -5.21 -2.95 -21.09
CA GLY A 99 -5.79 -1.70 -21.62
C GLY A 99 -7.32 -1.67 -21.61
N GLN A 100 -7.96 -2.53 -20.84
CA GLN A 100 -9.42 -2.60 -20.72
C GLN A 100 -9.93 -1.52 -19.78
N ARG A 101 -10.15 -0.33 -20.34
CA ARG A 101 -10.71 0.80 -19.60
C ARG A 101 -12.21 0.78 -19.65
N SER A 102 -12.85 0.47 -18.55
CA SER A 102 -14.31 0.53 -18.44
C SER A 102 -14.71 1.12 -17.09
N GLY A 103 -15.58 2.13 -17.13
CA GLY A 103 -16.19 2.73 -15.96
C GLY A 103 -15.22 3.33 -14.95
N ILE A 104 -15.65 3.42 -13.70
CA ILE A 104 -14.88 4.01 -12.60
C ILE A 104 -13.62 3.20 -12.30
N ALA A 105 -13.69 1.87 -12.36
CA ALA A 105 -12.55 1.00 -12.11
C ALA A 105 -11.41 1.25 -13.12
N GLY A 106 -11.73 1.45 -14.40
CA GLY A 106 -10.74 1.79 -15.42
C GLY A 106 -10.01 3.09 -15.12
N ASN A 107 -10.74 4.13 -14.67
CA ASN A 107 -10.14 5.39 -14.26
C ASN A 107 -9.27 5.23 -13.01
N TRP A 108 -9.70 4.42 -12.05
CA TRP A 108 -8.94 4.12 -10.84
C TRP A 108 -7.60 3.45 -11.16
N LEU A 109 -7.58 2.52 -12.11
CA LEU A 109 -6.41 1.74 -12.48
C LEU A 109 -5.42 2.46 -13.42
N LEU A 110 -5.67 3.72 -13.80
CA LEU A 110 -4.73 4.52 -14.60
C LEU A 110 -3.32 4.60 -13.99
N ASP A 111 -3.21 4.53 -12.67
CA ASP A 111 -1.90 4.55 -12.00
C ASP A 111 -1.09 3.27 -12.28
N VAL A 112 -1.74 2.12 -12.39
CA VAL A 112 -1.07 0.87 -12.82
C VAL A 112 -0.59 0.99 -14.25
N GLU A 113 -1.40 1.58 -15.15
CA GLU A 113 -1.00 1.82 -16.54
C GLU A 113 0.20 2.78 -16.63
N ARG A 114 0.24 3.82 -15.79
CA ARG A 114 1.39 4.74 -15.69
C ARG A 114 2.64 4.00 -15.23
N THR A 115 2.51 3.10 -14.26
CA THR A 115 3.62 2.24 -13.81
C THR A 115 4.10 1.35 -14.96
N ALA A 116 3.20 0.70 -15.69
CA ALA A 116 3.56 -0.10 -16.86
C ALA A 116 4.26 0.73 -17.95
N ALA A 117 3.82 1.97 -18.18
CA ALA A 117 4.44 2.88 -19.13
C ALA A 117 5.84 3.34 -18.67
N LYS A 118 6.00 3.65 -17.39
CA LYS A 118 7.29 4.02 -16.77
C LYS A 118 8.34 2.92 -16.97
N TYR A 119 7.96 1.69 -16.77
CA TYR A 119 8.85 0.53 -16.83
C TYR A 119 8.74 -0.27 -18.12
N ARG A 120 8.26 0.35 -19.21
CA ARG A 120 8.03 -0.32 -20.51
C ARG A 120 9.26 -1.05 -21.04
N GLN A 121 10.43 -0.45 -20.96
CA GLN A 121 11.67 -1.06 -21.43
C GLN A 121 12.00 -2.31 -20.64
N GLN A 122 11.95 -2.22 -19.32
CA GLN A 122 12.22 -3.33 -18.40
C GLN A 122 11.20 -4.48 -18.57
N LEU A 123 9.92 -4.17 -18.64
CA LEU A 123 8.88 -5.16 -18.92
C LEU A 123 9.03 -5.78 -20.31
N GLY A 124 9.57 -5.04 -21.28
CA GLY A 124 9.85 -5.51 -22.62
C GLY A 124 10.95 -6.56 -22.70
N THR A 125 11.85 -6.64 -21.73
CA THR A 125 12.90 -7.68 -21.65
C THR A 125 12.37 -9.02 -21.14
N VAL A 126 11.20 -9.05 -20.55
CA VAL A 126 10.55 -10.27 -20.06
C VAL A 126 9.81 -10.95 -21.21
N GLU A 127 10.12 -12.21 -21.52
CA GLU A 127 9.67 -12.86 -22.76
C GLU A 127 8.17 -13.12 -22.82
N ASN A 128 7.57 -13.66 -21.74
CA ASN A 128 6.18 -14.08 -21.78
C ASN A 128 5.27 -13.15 -20.96
N THR A 129 3.99 -13.14 -21.32
CA THR A 129 2.97 -12.28 -20.69
C THR A 129 2.74 -12.60 -19.20
N PRO A 130 2.65 -13.86 -18.73
CA PRO A 130 2.50 -14.14 -17.31
C PRO A 130 3.62 -13.54 -16.45
N ASP A 131 4.88 -13.68 -16.87
CA ASP A 131 6.00 -13.10 -16.13
C ASP A 131 6.01 -11.56 -16.18
N ARG A 132 5.56 -10.96 -17.29
CA ARG A 132 5.36 -9.51 -17.37
C ARG A 132 4.32 -9.02 -16.37
N LEU A 133 3.22 -9.77 -16.22
CA LEU A 133 2.18 -9.44 -15.24
C LEU A 133 2.70 -9.56 -13.81
N ARG A 134 3.46 -10.62 -13.51
CA ARG A 134 4.12 -10.78 -12.20
C ARG A 134 5.08 -9.63 -11.94
N ALA A 135 5.93 -9.26 -12.91
CA ALA A 135 6.83 -8.11 -12.81
C ALA A 135 6.07 -6.81 -12.58
N LEU A 136 4.94 -6.60 -13.26
CA LEU A 136 4.13 -5.40 -13.08
C LEU A 136 3.47 -5.37 -11.70
N CYS A 137 3.06 -6.51 -11.13
CA CYS A 137 2.58 -6.57 -9.74
C CYS A 137 3.65 -6.10 -8.76
N GLU A 138 4.90 -6.55 -8.93
CA GLU A 138 6.03 -6.16 -8.08
C GLU A 138 6.35 -4.66 -8.25
N LEU A 139 6.50 -4.19 -9.49
CA LEU A 139 6.79 -2.78 -9.79
C LEU A 139 5.68 -1.85 -9.27
N ASN A 140 4.41 -2.23 -9.42
CA ASN A 140 3.30 -1.46 -8.86
C ASN A 140 3.42 -1.35 -7.35
N THR A 141 3.71 -2.46 -6.67
CA THR A 141 3.84 -2.48 -5.20
C THR A 141 4.98 -1.58 -4.73
N ILE A 142 6.15 -1.65 -5.38
CA ILE A 142 7.31 -0.79 -5.09
C ILE A 142 6.94 0.68 -5.31
N GLU A 143 6.28 1.02 -6.42
CA GLU A 143 5.87 2.41 -6.71
C GLU A 143 4.88 2.95 -5.67
N GLN A 144 3.95 2.13 -5.18
CA GLN A 144 3.03 2.58 -4.14
C GLN A 144 3.76 2.81 -2.80
N ALA A 145 4.71 1.95 -2.44
CA ALA A 145 5.55 2.15 -1.26
C ALA A 145 6.41 3.42 -1.39
N ASN A 146 7.04 3.63 -2.54
CA ASN A 146 7.79 4.84 -2.85
C ASN A 146 6.91 6.10 -2.74
N ARG A 147 5.68 6.05 -3.23
CA ARG A 147 4.73 7.18 -3.15
C ARG A 147 4.39 7.53 -1.70
N ILE A 148 4.22 6.54 -0.82
CA ILE A 148 4.00 6.78 0.62
C ILE A 148 5.14 7.59 1.22
N CYS A 149 6.37 7.32 0.83
CA CYS A 149 7.54 8.05 1.31
C CYS A 149 7.48 9.56 1.02
N SER A 150 6.73 9.99 0.00
CA SER A 150 6.60 11.41 -0.38
C SER A 150 5.57 12.20 0.44
N PHE A 151 4.74 11.54 1.26
CA PHE A 151 3.76 12.27 2.07
C PHE A 151 4.43 13.07 3.18
N GLY A 152 3.94 14.31 3.37
CA GLY A 152 4.50 15.22 4.36
C GLY A 152 4.50 14.67 5.79
N PHE A 153 3.48 13.92 6.18
CA PHE A 153 3.44 13.30 7.51
C PHE A 153 4.47 12.17 7.69
N VAL A 154 4.85 11.44 6.64
CA VAL A 154 5.94 10.46 6.68
C VAL A 154 7.29 11.16 6.78
N GLN A 155 7.51 12.20 5.96
CA GLN A 155 8.73 13.01 5.99
C GLN A 155 8.93 13.68 7.36
N ASN A 156 7.84 14.21 7.94
CA ASN A 156 7.86 14.82 9.27
C ASN A 156 8.16 13.78 10.38
N ALA A 157 7.62 12.57 10.27
CA ALA A 157 7.91 11.48 11.20
C ALA A 157 9.43 11.16 11.19
N TRP A 158 10.03 11.01 10.03
CA TRP A 158 11.47 10.79 9.91
C TRP A 158 12.30 11.97 10.42
N ALA A 159 11.91 13.20 10.07
CA ALA A 159 12.61 14.42 10.53
C ALA A 159 12.54 14.59 12.05
N SER A 160 11.49 14.13 12.70
CA SER A 160 11.34 14.14 14.17
C SER A 160 12.02 12.97 14.88
N GLY A 161 12.63 12.03 14.13
CA GLY A 161 13.29 10.85 14.69
C GLY A 161 12.31 9.75 15.10
N GLN A 162 11.05 9.77 14.63
CA GLN A 162 10.11 8.68 14.86
C GLN A 162 10.62 7.42 14.12
N PRO A 163 10.70 6.25 14.78
CA PRO A 163 11.05 5.02 14.11
C PRO A 163 9.91 4.59 13.19
N LEU A 164 10.09 4.83 11.89
CA LEU A 164 9.12 4.50 10.87
C LEU A 164 9.84 3.92 9.65
N ALA A 165 9.51 2.69 9.27
CA ALA A 165 9.96 2.08 8.04
C ALA A 165 8.81 1.92 7.04
N VAL A 166 9.07 2.15 5.74
CA VAL A 166 8.15 1.85 4.64
C VAL A 166 8.74 0.70 3.84
N THR A 167 7.97 -0.38 3.64
CA THR A 167 8.45 -1.58 2.95
C THR A 167 7.44 -2.08 1.91
N ALA A 168 7.96 -2.65 0.81
CA ALA A 168 7.19 -3.31 -0.23
C ALA A 168 7.36 -4.82 -0.15
N VAL A 169 6.25 -5.54 -0.11
CA VAL A 169 6.22 -7.01 -0.17
C VAL A 169 5.20 -7.47 -1.21
N ILE A 170 5.37 -8.67 -1.75
CA ILE A 170 4.37 -9.28 -2.61
C ILE A 170 3.94 -10.62 -2.03
N PHE A 171 2.63 -10.85 -1.98
CA PHE A 171 2.09 -12.13 -1.52
C PHE A 171 1.99 -13.10 -2.68
N ASP A 172 2.63 -14.25 -2.54
CA ASP A 172 2.53 -15.32 -3.51
C ASP A 172 1.42 -16.30 -3.08
N ASN A 173 0.34 -16.31 -3.84
CA ASN A 173 -0.82 -17.16 -3.58
C ASN A 173 -0.51 -18.67 -3.69
N VAL A 174 0.54 -19.04 -4.44
CA VAL A 174 0.93 -20.45 -4.62
C VAL A 174 1.69 -20.97 -3.40
N SER A 175 2.69 -20.24 -2.94
CA SER A 175 3.45 -20.62 -1.74
C SER A 175 2.75 -20.23 -0.44
N GLY A 176 1.74 -19.35 -0.49
CA GLY A 176 1.04 -18.81 0.68
C GLY A 176 1.93 -17.93 1.56
N ARG A 177 2.96 -17.27 0.98
CA ARG A 177 3.95 -16.50 1.73
C ARG A 177 4.18 -15.11 1.13
N PRO A 178 4.47 -14.11 1.97
CA PRO A 178 4.99 -12.83 1.51
C PRO A 178 6.44 -12.97 1.07
N ILE A 179 6.81 -12.24 0.02
CA ILE A 179 8.16 -12.13 -0.53
C ILE A 179 8.57 -10.67 -0.42
N ASP A 180 9.74 -10.40 0.14
CA ASP A 180 10.32 -9.06 0.23
C ASP A 180 10.80 -8.61 -1.15
N LEU A 181 10.37 -7.43 -1.58
CA LEU A 181 10.77 -6.84 -2.86
C LEU A 181 12.08 -6.03 -2.78
N GLY A 182 12.69 -5.99 -1.61
CA GLY A 182 13.96 -5.28 -1.38
C GLY A 182 13.83 -3.76 -1.31
N PHE A 183 12.60 -3.23 -1.25
CA PHE A 183 12.36 -1.82 -0.96
C PHE A 183 11.96 -1.67 0.51
N THR A 184 12.90 -1.22 1.32
CA THR A 184 12.64 -0.84 2.71
C THR A 184 13.45 0.40 3.04
N VAL A 185 12.78 1.48 3.43
CA VAL A 185 13.38 2.77 3.74
C VAL A 185 12.90 3.29 5.09
N SER A 186 13.80 3.92 5.82
CA SER A 186 13.55 4.49 7.15
C SER A 186 13.91 5.97 7.23
N SER A 187 14.37 6.56 6.13
CA SER A 187 14.72 7.98 6.01
C SER A 187 14.57 8.48 4.58
N ALA A 188 14.45 9.80 4.43
CA ALA A 188 14.32 10.44 3.12
C ALA A 188 15.56 10.20 2.21
N ASN A 189 16.73 10.08 2.80
CA ASN A 189 17.99 9.94 2.04
C ASN A 189 18.18 8.55 1.42
N GLU A 190 17.44 7.55 1.87
CA GLU A 190 17.54 6.16 1.39
C GLU A 190 16.64 5.89 0.18
N ILE A 191 15.67 6.75 -0.11
CA ILE A 191 14.57 6.46 -1.04
C ILE A 191 15.10 6.11 -2.44
N ASP A 192 15.93 6.97 -3.02
CA ASP A 192 16.37 6.82 -4.42
C ASP A 192 17.23 5.58 -4.61
N GLU A 193 18.15 5.31 -3.68
CA GLU A 193 19.03 4.14 -3.73
C GLU A 193 18.22 2.84 -3.65
N HIS A 194 17.35 2.72 -2.64
CA HIS A 194 16.52 1.53 -2.45
C HIS A 194 15.49 1.34 -3.58
N LEU A 195 14.97 2.44 -4.16
CA LEU A 195 14.08 2.34 -5.32
C LEU A 195 14.79 1.74 -6.53
N ILE A 196 16.00 2.25 -6.85
CA ILE A 196 16.80 1.76 -7.97
C ILE A 196 17.14 0.29 -7.77
N GLU A 197 17.59 -0.10 -6.58
CA GLU A 197 17.92 -1.48 -6.27
C GLU A 197 16.72 -2.42 -6.38
N ALA A 198 15.60 -2.08 -5.75
CA ALA A 198 14.39 -2.91 -5.77
C ALA A 198 13.87 -3.11 -7.20
N VAL A 199 13.78 -2.02 -7.98
CA VAL A 199 13.36 -2.06 -9.38
C VAL A 199 14.31 -2.92 -10.23
N SER A 200 15.62 -2.82 -9.99
CA SER A 200 16.62 -3.62 -10.74
C SER A 200 16.46 -5.12 -10.48
N ARG A 201 16.14 -5.53 -9.25
CA ARG A 201 15.91 -6.94 -8.88
C ARG A 201 14.75 -7.56 -9.64
N VAL A 202 13.66 -6.82 -9.86
CA VAL A 202 12.49 -7.30 -10.62
C VAL A 202 12.87 -7.77 -12.04
N ALA A 203 13.91 -7.16 -12.65
CA ALA A 203 14.39 -7.55 -13.98
C ALA A 203 15.33 -8.77 -13.96
N ILE A 204 16.16 -8.90 -12.91
CA ILE A 204 17.24 -9.90 -12.84
C ILE A 204 16.70 -11.29 -12.46
N ASP A 205 15.79 -11.38 -11.48
CA ASP A 205 15.28 -12.66 -10.97
C ASP A 205 14.57 -13.52 -12.04
N ARG A 206 14.19 -12.93 -13.16
CA ARG A 206 13.48 -13.63 -14.25
C ARG A 206 14.37 -14.05 -15.41
N SER A 207 15.58 -13.50 -15.48
CA SER A 207 16.59 -13.95 -16.46
C SER A 207 17.39 -15.16 -15.96
N SER A 208 17.40 -15.39 -14.62
CA SER A 208 18.17 -16.47 -13.97
C SER A 208 17.34 -17.73 -13.64
N ALA A 209 16.04 -17.74 -13.88
CA ALA A 209 15.15 -18.86 -13.62
C ALA A 209 15.02 -19.85 -14.82
N ARG A 210 16.08 -19.94 -15.67
CA ARG A 210 16.18 -20.88 -16.79
C ARG A 210 17.20 -21.97 -16.52
#